data_64879974df5e33a237b72b2fed262c06
#
_entry.id   64879974df5e33a237b72b2fed262c06
#
_cell.length_a   1.000
_cell.length_b   1.000
_cell.length_c   1.000
_cell.angle_alpha   90.00
_cell.angle_beta   90.00
_cell.angle_gamma   90.00
#
_symmetry.space_group_name_H-M   'P 1'
#
loop_
_entity.id
_entity.type
_entity.pdbx_description
1 polymer ?
#
loop_
_entity_poly.entity_id
_entity_poly.type
_entity_poly.pdbx_seq_one_letter_code
_entity_poly.pdbx_strand_id
1 'polypeptide(L)'
;LDITYQTKAVIRRSVNHGTITGKKDQAAGVVGRMDLGQVTHCENYGTVSSTDGSYVGGIAGGSWGTIRESWSRCTLSGEHYVGGIAGYGTNLKNCRSAVEITDAKAYTGTIAGDRDTEGIVTGNTFTHDSLGGIDGISYAGKATPVTFSALCASGAPSTFAQMELTF
;
A
#
# COMPACT_ATOMS: atom_id res chain seq x y z
N LEU A 1 26.92 -13.31 -10.72
CA LEU A 1 25.47 -13.15 -10.96
C LEU A 1 25.21 -11.70 -11.41
N ASP A 2 24.58 -11.54 -12.53
CA ASP A 2 24.24 -10.20 -13.02
C ASP A 2 23.00 -9.67 -12.32
N ILE A 3 23.20 -8.69 -11.44
CA ILE A 3 22.13 -8.03 -10.67
C ILE A 3 21.04 -7.44 -11.59
N THR A 4 21.39 -7.07 -12.81
CA THR A 4 20.42 -6.52 -13.78
C THR A 4 19.27 -7.48 -14.09
N TYR A 5 19.46 -8.74 -14.03
CA TYR A 5 18.38 -9.72 -14.23
C TYR A 5 17.40 -9.77 -13.07
N GLN A 6 17.89 -9.57 -11.86
CA GLN A 6 17.05 -9.61 -10.65
C GLN A 6 16.10 -8.41 -10.56
N THR A 7 16.46 -7.28 -11.15
CA THR A 7 15.67 -6.06 -11.12
C THR A 7 14.65 -5.96 -12.26
N LYS A 8 14.60 -6.93 -13.16
CA LYS A 8 13.70 -6.93 -14.32
C LYS A 8 12.32 -7.51 -14.07
N ALA A 9 12.09 -8.13 -12.92
CA ALA A 9 10.76 -8.64 -12.59
C ALA A 9 9.79 -7.46 -12.39
N VAL A 10 8.68 -7.48 -13.13
CA VAL A 10 7.67 -6.42 -13.08
C VAL A 10 6.28 -7.03 -12.99
N ILE A 11 5.50 -6.57 -12.01
CA ILE A 11 4.06 -6.78 -11.94
C ILE A 11 3.41 -5.45 -12.30
N ARG A 12 2.60 -5.44 -13.35
CA ARG A 12 1.93 -4.22 -13.77
C ARG A 12 0.47 -4.43 -14.08
N ARG A 13 -0.33 -3.40 -13.83
CA ARG A 13 -1.75 -3.33 -14.20
C ARG A 13 -2.57 -4.52 -13.70
N SER A 14 -2.16 -5.07 -12.56
CA SER A 14 -2.94 -6.10 -11.87
C SER A 14 -3.94 -5.44 -10.94
N VAL A 15 -5.14 -5.99 -10.89
CA VAL A 15 -6.24 -5.45 -10.08
C VAL A 15 -6.81 -6.57 -9.23
N ASN A 16 -6.94 -6.33 -7.94
CA ASN A 16 -7.61 -7.25 -7.02
C ASN A 16 -8.95 -6.69 -6.56
N HIS A 17 -10.00 -7.48 -6.67
CA HIS A 17 -11.32 -7.22 -6.10
C HIS A 17 -11.70 -8.23 -5.03
N GLY A 18 -10.89 -9.26 -4.84
CA GLY A 18 -11.22 -10.37 -3.95
C GLY A 18 -10.83 -10.14 -2.50
N THR A 19 -11.30 -11.04 -1.66
CA THR A 19 -10.92 -11.10 -0.25
C THR A 19 -9.71 -12.02 -0.09
N ILE A 20 -8.67 -11.52 0.55
CA ILE A 20 -7.45 -12.27 0.84
C ILE A 20 -7.36 -12.42 2.35
N THR A 21 -7.34 -13.67 2.79
CA THR A 21 -7.25 -14.01 4.21
C THR A 21 -5.97 -14.81 4.44
N GLY A 22 -5.03 -14.19 5.14
CA GLY A 22 -3.82 -14.84 5.63
C GLY A 22 -3.93 -15.23 7.09
N LYS A 23 -3.04 -16.08 7.54
CA LYS A 23 -2.92 -16.45 8.97
C LYS A 23 -1.59 -16.01 9.57
N LYS A 24 -0.66 -15.65 8.74
CA LYS A 24 0.71 -15.27 9.11
C LYS A 24 1.15 -14.04 8.33
N ASP A 25 2.42 -13.73 8.37
CA ASP A 25 3.00 -12.54 7.79
C ASP A 25 2.88 -12.46 6.27
N GLN A 26 2.92 -11.25 5.75
CA GLN A 26 3.07 -10.92 4.33
C GLN A 26 1.84 -11.24 3.49
N ALA A 27 0.71 -10.66 3.88
CA ALA A 27 -0.54 -10.70 3.10
C ALA A 27 -0.76 -9.37 2.35
N ALA A 28 -1.22 -9.44 1.12
CA ALA A 28 -1.49 -8.25 0.31
C ALA A 28 -2.42 -8.52 -0.86
N GLY A 29 -2.91 -7.44 -1.47
CA GLY A 29 -3.78 -7.53 -2.64
C GLY A 29 -3.07 -7.97 -3.91
N VAL A 30 -1.77 -7.69 -4.06
CA VAL A 30 -1.01 -7.98 -5.28
C VAL A 30 0.19 -8.89 -5.01
N VAL A 31 1.07 -8.52 -4.06
CA VAL A 31 2.25 -9.34 -3.76
C VAL A 31 2.50 -9.39 -2.26
N GLY A 32 2.61 -10.59 -1.70
CA GLY A 32 2.88 -10.75 -0.26
C GLY A 32 4.27 -10.24 0.13
N ARG A 33 5.29 -10.64 -0.61
CA ARG A 33 6.67 -10.19 -0.42
C ARG A 33 7.39 -9.99 -1.75
N MET A 34 8.13 -8.90 -1.85
CA MET A 34 8.96 -8.59 -3.01
C MET A 34 10.35 -8.14 -2.53
N ASP A 35 11.36 -8.97 -2.75
CA ASP A 35 12.73 -8.64 -2.38
C ASP A 35 13.40 -7.74 -3.42
N LEU A 36 13.12 -7.98 -4.70
CA LEU A 36 13.60 -7.21 -5.84
C LEU A 36 12.49 -7.06 -6.87
N GLY A 37 12.65 -6.10 -7.77
CA GLY A 37 11.69 -5.91 -8.85
C GLY A 37 10.81 -4.69 -8.65
N GLN A 38 9.72 -4.64 -9.40
CA GLN A 38 8.86 -3.48 -9.47
C GLN A 38 7.38 -3.87 -9.60
N VAL A 39 6.56 -3.18 -8.81
CA VAL A 39 5.10 -3.16 -8.98
C VAL A 39 4.72 -1.78 -9.48
N THR A 40 3.97 -1.72 -10.56
CA THR A 40 3.55 -0.46 -11.16
C THR A 40 2.13 -0.51 -11.70
N HIS A 41 1.38 0.57 -11.51
CA HIS A 41 0.01 0.72 -12.00
C HIS A 41 -0.91 -0.43 -11.57
N CYS A 42 -0.72 -0.93 -10.35
CA CYS A 42 -1.59 -1.93 -9.76
C CYS A 42 -2.64 -1.28 -8.87
N GLU A 43 -3.74 -1.99 -8.65
CA GLU A 43 -4.88 -1.49 -7.90
C GLU A 43 -5.40 -2.57 -6.95
N ASN A 44 -5.84 -2.19 -5.78
CA ASN A 44 -6.54 -3.08 -4.86
C ASN A 44 -7.82 -2.45 -4.33
N TYR A 45 -8.92 -3.16 -4.51
CA TYR A 45 -10.27 -2.80 -4.05
C TYR A 45 -10.89 -3.84 -3.13
N GLY A 46 -10.15 -4.89 -2.80
CA GLY A 46 -10.63 -5.98 -1.99
C GLY A 46 -10.43 -5.77 -0.49
N THR A 47 -10.51 -6.86 0.24
CA THR A 47 -10.20 -6.90 1.67
C THR A 47 -8.97 -7.77 1.88
N VAL A 48 -8.00 -7.28 2.66
CA VAL A 48 -6.83 -8.06 3.04
C VAL A 48 -6.77 -8.15 4.56
N SER A 49 -6.78 -9.36 5.07
CA SER A 49 -6.77 -9.59 6.51
C SER A 49 -5.80 -10.70 6.88
N SER A 50 -5.08 -10.52 7.97
CA SER A 50 -4.24 -11.57 8.55
C SER A 50 -4.32 -11.51 10.07
N THR A 51 -5.00 -12.47 10.67
CA THR A 51 -5.38 -12.43 12.09
C THR A 51 -4.17 -12.35 13.03
N ASP A 52 -3.13 -13.12 12.75
CA ASP A 52 -1.92 -13.20 13.58
C ASP A 52 -0.67 -12.83 12.78
N GLY A 53 -0.83 -12.03 11.72
CA GLY A 53 0.26 -11.73 10.81
C GLY A 53 0.58 -10.24 10.75
N SER A 54 1.85 -9.97 10.55
CA SER A 54 2.39 -8.64 10.28
C SER A 54 2.72 -8.52 8.79
N TYR A 55 3.08 -7.31 8.36
CA TYR A 55 3.36 -7.00 6.96
C TYR A 55 2.15 -7.24 6.07
N VAL A 56 1.10 -6.49 6.35
CA VAL A 56 -0.15 -6.50 5.58
C VAL A 56 -0.25 -5.21 4.77
N GLY A 57 -0.45 -5.33 3.48
CA GLY A 57 -0.54 -4.17 2.61
C GLY A 57 -1.63 -4.26 1.56
N GLY A 58 -2.11 -3.12 1.12
CA GLY A 58 -3.05 -3.08 0.01
C GLY A 58 -2.43 -3.59 -1.29
N ILE A 59 -1.20 -3.21 -1.58
CA ILE A 59 -0.46 -3.65 -2.78
C ILE A 59 0.59 -4.69 -2.42
N ALA A 60 1.44 -4.42 -1.43
CA ALA A 60 2.48 -5.36 -0.99
C ALA A 60 2.49 -5.50 0.53
N GLY A 61 2.75 -6.71 1.02
CA GLY A 61 2.96 -6.94 2.45
C GLY A 61 4.31 -6.38 2.89
N GLY A 62 5.40 -6.88 2.33
CA GLY A 62 6.74 -6.34 2.49
C GLY A 62 7.40 -6.14 1.13
N SER A 63 7.97 -4.96 0.90
CA SER A 63 8.61 -4.65 -0.37
C SER A 63 9.96 -4.00 -0.16
N TRP A 64 11.00 -4.66 -0.63
CA TRP A 64 12.36 -4.14 -0.73
C TRP A 64 12.72 -3.72 -2.16
N GLY A 65 11.79 -3.89 -3.09
CA GLY A 65 11.84 -3.33 -4.45
C GLY A 65 11.14 -1.98 -4.55
N THR A 66 10.59 -1.68 -5.71
CA THR A 66 9.89 -0.41 -5.99
C THR A 66 8.41 -0.65 -6.24
N ILE A 67 7.56 0.09 -5.54
CA ILE A 67 6.13 0.19 -5.83
C ILE A 67 5.86 1.61 -6.30
N ARG A 68 5.23 1.77 -7.46
CA ARG A 68 4.91 3.10 -7.98
C ARG A 68 3.58 3.14 -8.73
N GLU A 69 3.00 4.32 -8.81
CA GLU A 69 1.79 4.62 -9.57
C GLU A 69 0.64 3.64 -9.26
N SER A 70 0.57 3.15 -8.02
CA SER A 70 -0.43 2.17 -7.62
C SER A 70 -1.47 2.79 -6.70
N TRP A 71 -2.67 2.22 -6.73
CA TRP A 71 -3.85 2.75 -6.06
C TRP A 71 -4.45 1.71 -5.14
N SER A 72 -4.80 2.12 -3.94
CA SER A 72 -5.41 1.23 -2.96
C SER A 72 -6.64 1.89 -2.33
N ARG A 73 -7.79 1.27 -2.49
CA ARG A 73 -9.03 1.65 -1.84
C ARG A 73 -9.69 0.39 -1.30
N CYS A 74 -9.24 -0.04 -0.14
CA CYS A 74 -9.55 -1.35 0.41
C CYS A 74 -9.65 -1.30 1.94
N THR A 75 -10.01 -2.43 2.52
CA THR A 75 -10.03 -2.63 3.97
C THR A 75 -8.90 -3.59 4.37
N LEU A 76 -8.17 -3.22 5.40
CA LEU A 76 -7.00 -3.95 5.87
C LEU A 76 -7.12 -4.26 7.36
N SER A 77 -6.61 -5.41 7.77
CA SER A 77 -6.38 -5.75 9.17
C SER A 77 -5.18 -6.67 9.34
N GLY A 78 -4.46 -6.51 10.44
CA GLY A 78 -3.27 -7.29 10.75
C GLY A 78 -2.71 -6.91 12.11
N GLU A 79 -1.58 -7.49 12.49
CA GLU A 79 -0.92 -7.19 13.77
C GLU A 79 -0.11 -5.89 13.71
N HIS A 80 1.04 -5.93 13.06
CA HIS A 80 1.97 -4.82 12.92
C HIS A 80 2.38 -4.64 11.46
N TYR A 81 2.91 -3.49 11.11
CA TYR A 81 3.31 -3.17 9.74
C TYR A 81 2.14 -3.36 8.77
N VAL A 82 1.09 -2.57 9.00
CA VAL A 82 -0.11 -2.54 8.16
C VAL A 82 -0.16 -1.22 7.41
N GLY A 83 -0.20 -1.27 6.10
CA GLY A 83 -0.18 -0.07 5.28
C GLY A 83 -1.05 -0.15 4.03
N GLY A 84 -1.62 0.98 3.65
CA GLY A 84 -2.51 1.07 2.50
C GLY A 84 -1.86 0.65 1.19
N ILE A 85 -0.59 0.96 0.99
CA ILE A 85 0.20 0.52 -0.15
C ILE A 85 1.10 -0.65 0.25
N ALA A 86 1.89 -0.50 1.31
CA ALA A 86 2.78 -1.56 1.78
C ALA A 86 2.78 -1.65 3.31
N GLY A 87 2.86 -2.86 3.83
CA GLY A 87 3.10 -3.03 5.27
C GLY A 87 4.47 -2.47 5.66
N TYR A 88 5.49 -2.80 4.88
CA TYR A 88 6.82 -2.21 4.94
C TYR A 88 7.33 -1.95 3.52
N GLY A 89 7.93 -0.79 3.28
CA GLY A 89 8.38 -0.44 1.94
C GLY A 89 9.71 0.30 1.90
N THR A 90 10.53 0.00 0.89
CA THR A 90 11.81 0.69 0.64
C THR A 90 11.64 1.82 -0.36
N ASN A 91 11.07 1.55 -1.53
CA ASN A 91 10.83 2.58 -2.54
C ASN A 91 9.34 2.64 -2.88
N LEU A 92 8.70 3.73 -2.49
CA LEU A 92 7.27 3.98 -2.70
C LEU A 92 7.13 5.33 -3.41
N LYS A 93 6.66 5.31 -4.65
CA LYS A 93 6.63 6.51 -5.50
C LYS A 93 5.26 6.74 -6.12
N ASN A 94 4.70 7.90 -5.89
CA ASN A 94 3.46 8.35 -6.54
C ASN A 94 2.30 7.34 -6.38
N CYS A 95 2.19 6.73 -5.22
CA CYS A 95 1.07 5.85 -4.88
C CYS A 95 -0.04 6.64 -4.19
N ARG A 96 -1.27 6.16 -4.29
CA ARG A 96 -2.46 6.82 -3.72
C ARG A 96 -3.28 5.82 -2.93
N SER A 97 -3.74 6.28 -1.78
CA SER A 97 -4.45 5.42 -0.84
C SER A 97 -5.66 6.11 -0.22
N ALA A 98 -6.77 5.40 -0.19
CA ALA A 98 -7.96 5.75 0.58
C ALA A 98 -8.48 4.45 1.21
N VAL A 99 -7.86 4.04 2.30
CA VAL A 99 -8.10 2.73 2.91
C VAL A 99 -8.72 2.88 4.29
N GLU A 100 -9.36 1.80 4.75
CA GLU A 100 -9.74 1.61 6.13
C GLU A 100 -8.88 0.52 6.74
N ILE A 101 -8.31 0.80 7.91
CA ILE A 101 -7.54 -0.18 8.67
C ILE A 101 -8.29 -0.42 9.97
N THR A 102 -8.91 -1.60 10.08
CA THR A 102 -9.85 -1.89 11.16
C THR A 102 -9.20 -2.47 12.40
N ASP A 103 -8.11 -3.19 12.23
CA ASP A 103 -7.50 -3.93 13.34
C ASP A 103 -5.99 -3.99 13.09
N ALA A 104 -5.26 -3.15 13.79
CA ALA A 104 -3.81 -3.10 13.70
C ALA A 104 -3.23 -2.51 14.98
N LYS A 105 -2.01 -2.91 15.29
CA LYS A 105 -1.27 -2.41 16.46
C LYS A 105 -0.27 -1.32 16.04
N ALA A 106 0.99 -1.45 16.40
CA ALA A 106 2.01 -0.48 16.03
C ALA A 106 2.42 -0.57 14.54
N TYR A 107 3.04 0.46 14.03
CA TYR A 107 3.48 0.57 12.63
C TYR A 107 2.34 0.43 11.64
N THR A 108 1.42 1.37 11.74
CA THR A 108 0.22 1.43 10.88
C THR A 108 0.16 2.76 10.16
N GLY A 109 -0.08 2.74 8.85
CA GLY A 109 -0.16 3.95 8.06
C GLY A 109 -1.01 3.79 6.81
N THR A 110 -1.58 4.88 6.34
CA THR A 110 -2.41 4.87 5.13
C THR A 110 -1.62 4.62 3.85
N ILE A 111 -0.32 4.91 3.84
CA ILE A 111 0.61 4.56 2.76
C ILE A 111 1.44 3.35 3.16
N ALA A 112 2.12 3.40 4.29
CA ALA A 112 2.94 2.29 4.75
C ALA A 112 2.91 2.17 6.28
N GLY A 113 3.01 0.93 6.77
CA GLY A 113 3.18 0.69 8.20
C GLY A 113 4.51 1.26 8.68
N ASP A 114 5.55 1.02 7.93
CA ASP A 114 6.87 1.64 8.13
C ASP A 114 7.66 1.62 6.81
N ARG A 115 8.79 2.27 6.80
CA ARG A 115 9.65 2.39 5.63
C ARG A 115 11.12 2.19 5.95
N ASP A 116 11.87 1.76 4.96
CA ASP A 116 13.32 1.82 5.01
C ASP A 116 13.78 3.27 4.88
N THR A 117 14.55 3.76 5.83
CA THR A 117 15.04 5.14 5.84
C THR A 117 16.03 5.44 4.72
N GLU A 118 16.68 4.43 4.17
CA GLU A 118 17.58 4.56 3.03
C GLU A 118 16.88 4.46 1.67
N GLY A 119 15.62 4.09 1.67
CA GLY A 119 14.81 4.03 0.45
C GLY A 119 14.29 5.39 0.01
N ILE A 120 13.70 5.41 -1.19
CA ILE A 120 13.09 6.62 -1.77
C ILE A 120 11.58 6.53 -1.65
N VAL A 121 11.03 7.33 -0.75
CA VAL A 121 9.59 7.46 -0.54
C VAL A 121 9.18 8.88 -0.90
N THR A 122 8.43 9.05 -1.99
CA THR A 122 8.11 10.37 -2.53
C THR A 122 6.80 10.39 -3.32
N GLY A 123 6.10 11.51 -3.28
CA GLY A 123 4.92 11.77 -4.10
C GLY A 123 3.69 10.95 -3.76
N ASN A 124 3.69 10.26 -2.63
CA ASN A 124 2.53 9.48 -2.19
C ASN A 124 1.50 10.39 -1.54
N THR A 125 0.24 10.18 -1.85
CA THR A 125 -0.88 10.93 -1.28
C THR A 125 -1.95 9.99 -0.76
N PHE A 126 -2.69 10.46 0.23
CA PHE A 126 -3.74 9.65 0.85
C PHE A 126 -4.88 10.52 1.38
N THR A 127 -6.02 9.88 1.59
CA THR A 127 -7.14 10.44 2.34
C THR A 127 -7.47 9.51 3.51
N HIS A 128 -7.59 10.07 4.70
CA HIS A 128 -8.06 9.38 5.90
C HIS A 128 -8.49 10.42 6.95
N ASP A 129 -9.46 10.08 7.78
CA ASP A 129 -10.00 11.02 8.77
C ASP A 129 -9.03 11.29 9.93
N SER A 130 -8.21 10.32 10.30
CA SER A 130 -7.37 10.42 11.49
C SER A 130 -5.99 9.80 11.37
N LEU A 131 -5.79 8.78 10.53
CA LEU A 131 -4.51 8.06 10.44
C LEU A 131 -3.56 8.77 9.49
N GLY A 132 -2.31 8.94 9.89
CA GLY A 132 -1.25 9.47 9.05
C GLY A 132 -0.71 8.47 8.04
N GLY A 133 0.20 8.93 7.18
CA GLY A 133 0.65 8.19 6.02
C GLY A 133 1.61 7.05 6.30
N ILE A 134 2.60 7.27 7.16
CA ILE A 134 3.64 6.28 7.48
C ILE A 134 3.77 6.22 9.00
N ASP A 135 3.59 5.04 9.56
CA ASP A 135 3.55 4.82 11.02
C ASP A 135 2.67 5.87 11.75
N GLY A 136 1.51 6.15 11.19
CA GLY A 136 0.57 7.14 11.74
C GLY A 136 1.01 8.60 11.57
N ILE A 137 2.12 8.88 10.90
CA ILE A 137 2.67 10.22 10.70
C ILE A 137 2.57 10.61 9.24
N SER A 138 2.24 11.89 9.00
CA SER A 138 2.28 12.46 7.65
C SER A 138 3.61 13.15 7.41
N TYR A 139 4.23 12.86 6.25
CA TYR A 139 5.49 13.46 5.85
C TYR A 139 5.29 14.23 4.54
N ALA A 140 5.49 15.55 4.55
CA ALA A 140 5.40 16.38 3.37
C ALA A 140 6.30 15.83 2.23
N GLY A 141 5.71 15.66 1.06
CA GLY A 141 6.40 15.12 -0.11
C GLY A 141 6.62 13.60 -0.12
N LYS A 142 6.51 12.95 1.02
CA LYS A 142 6.63 11.48 1.13
C LYS A 142 5.27 10.81 1.20
N ALA A 143 4.44 11.27 2.11
CA ALA A 143 3.07 10.81 2.29
C ALA A 143 2.23 12.00 2.76
N THR A 144 1.49 12.60 1.86
CA THR A 144 0.78 13.86 2.09
C THR A 144 -0.73 13.61 2.13
N PRO A 145 -1.41 14.07 3.19
CA PRO A 145 -2.87 14.01 3.24
C PRO A 145 -3.48 14.99 2.26
N VAL A 146 -4.49 14.54 1.54
CA VAL A 146 -5.28 15.37 0.62
C VAL A 146 -6.75 15.03 0.76
N THR A 147 -7.64 15.87 0.21
CA THR A 147 -9.05 15.52 0.15
C THR A 147 -9.28 14.36 -0.82
N PHE A 148 -10.36 13.62 -0.64
CA PHE A 148 -10.71 12.54 -1.58
C PHE A 148 -10.94 13.09 -2.99
N SER A 149 -11.52 14.26 -3.12
CA SER A 149 -11.70 14.94 -4.41
C SER A 149 -10.36 15.23 -5.09
N ALA A 150 -9.38 15.74 -4.35
CA ALA A 150 -8.03 15.98 -4.88
C ALA A 150 -7.31 14.67 -5.25
N LEU A 151 -7.50 13.63 -4.46
CA LEU A 151 -6.95 12.31 -4.74
C LEU A 151 -7.51 11.76 -6.06
N CYS A 152 -8.82 11.85 -6.27
CA CYS A 152 -9.47 11.43 -7.51
C CYS A 152 -9.03 12.28 -8.71
N ALA A 153 -8.86 13.58 -8.54
CA ALA A 153 -8.42 14.49 -9.60
C ALA A 153 -6.98 14.23 -10.06
N SER A 154 -6.19 13.49 -9.32
CA SER A 154 -4.80 13.15 -9.67
C SER A 154 -4.66 11.98 -10.66
N GLY A 155 -5.73 11.62 -11.37
CA GLY A 155 -5.73 10.56 -12.38
C GLY A 155 -6.27 9.22 -11.89
N ALA A 156 -7.20 9.24 -10.95
CA ALA A 156 -7.76 8.03 -10.36
C ALA A 156 -8.44 7.14 -11.41
N PRO A 157 -8.26 5.82 -11.31
CA PRO A 157 -9.10 4.87 -12.03
C PRO A 157 -10.57 5.08 -11.67
N SER A 158 -11.47 4.84 -12.62
CA SER A 158 -12.91 5.02 -12.37
C SER A 158 -13.42 4.17 -11.21
N THR A 159 -12.93 2.95 -11.08
CA THR A 159 -13.28 2.07 -9.94
C THR A 159 -12.87 2.69 -8.61
N PHE A 160 -11.68 3.28 -8.52
CA PHE A 160 -11.23 3.97 -7.30
C PHE A 160 -12.15 5.12 -6.94
N ALA A 161 -12.50 5.95 -7.93
CA ALA A 161 -13.31 7.15 -7.70
C ALA A 161 -14.76 6.82 -7.33
N GLN A 162 -15.31 5.70 -7.81
CA GLN A 162 -16.72 5.35 -7.68
C GLN A 162 -16.99 4.33 -6.57
N MET A 163 -15.97 3.66 -6.05
CA MET A 163 -16.15 2.63 -5.04
C MET A 163 -16.63 3.23 -3.72
N GLU A 164 -17.73 2.71 -3.21
CA GLU A 164 -18.18 2.99 -1.86
C GLU A 164 -17.57 1.96 -0.91
N LEU A 165 -16.85 2.43 0.10
CA LEU A 165 -16.42 1.58 1.20
C LEU A 165 -17.49 1.68 2.29
N THR A 166 -18.08 0.54 2.62
CA THR A 166 -18.99 0.42 3.75
C THR A 166 -18.18 0.02 4.98
N PHE A 167 -18.14 0.86 5.93
CA PHE A 167 -17.42 0.65 7.20
C PHE A 167 -18.39 0.22 8.31
#